data_52052f0f73d47b130c64de57544b1328
#
_entry.id   52052f0f73d47b130c64de57544b1328
#
_cell.length_a   1.000
_cell.length_b   1.000
_cell.length_c   1.000
_cell.angle_alpha   90.00
_cell.angle_beta   90.00
_cell.angle_gamma   90.00
#
_symmetry.space_group_name_H-M   'P 1'
#
loop_
_entity.id
_entity.type
_entity.pdbx_description
1 polymer ?
#
loop_
_entity_poly.entity_id
_entity_poly.type
_entity_poly.pdbx_seq_one_letter_code
_entity_poly.pdbx_strand_id
1 'polypeptide(L)'
;MVDLLKRSGLPIKWDPVGERIVCGENMTPAGCQPDIRLRIDMQDVLYDQEAKELDELYYMYRGLALAEDVPLINNAGLRYDITTIRPGTISGEFVKTAGHYHPEKPGTGITWPEVYEVLNGRAHYLLQSYRPGRPDQLDAVFLIAAKPGDKVLIPPNFGHITINPGDEFLIMSNWVAEGFASLYEPIKQMQGGAYFELKVDEGPEFVANSNYTQLPPLKRCPVTPVEEFSLITGLPFYTVLKENSAAFRFLNHPEDYTDIFERYLKELSCS
;
A
#
# COMPACT_ATOMS: atom_id res chain seq x y z
N MET A 1 5.16 -17.49 17.30
CA MET A 1 4.06 -16.85 16.55
C MET A 1 3.61 -15.59 17.26
N VAL A 2 3.40 -14.50 16.51
CA VAL A 2 2.94 -13.19 17.01
C VAL A 2 1.43 -13.08 16.73
N ASP A 3 0.63 -12.81 17.75
CA ASP A 3 -0.81 -12.62 17.60
C ASP A 3 -1.10 -11.22 17.03
N LEU A 4 -1.85 -11.15 15.94
CA LEU A 4 -2.23 -9.91 15.27
C LEU A 4 -3.71 -9.54 15.45
N LEU A 5 -4.49 -10.32 16.23
CA LEU A 5 -5.93 -10.09 16.41
C LEU A 5 -6.26 -8.65 16.85
N LYS A 6 -5.53 -8.12 17.83
CA LYS A 6 -5.77 -6.77 18.34
C LYS A 6 -5.46 -5.65 17.34
N ARG A 7 -4.61 -5.93 16.36
CA ARG A 7 -4.19 -4.96 15.35
C ARG A 7 -4.97 -5.07 14.06
N SER A 8 -5.25 -6.31 13.62
CA SER A 8 -5.96 -6.56 12.36
C SER A 8 -7.49 -6.63 12.50
N GLY A 9 -7.99 -6.99 13.70
CA GLY A 9 -9.39 -7.35 13.90
C GLY A 9 -9.75 -8.77 13.42
N LEU A 10 -8.76 -9.52 12.90
CA LEU A 10 -8.92 -10.89 12.42
C LEU A 10 -8.11 -11.88 13.28
N PRO A 11 -8.59 -13.13 13.44
CA PRO A 11 -7.88 -14.18 14.19
C PRO A 11 -6.69 -14.71 13.37
N ILE A 12 -5.71 -13.88 13.14
CA ILE A 12 -4.49 -14.20 12.39
C ILE A 12 -3.26 -14.08 13.27
N LYS A 13 -2.22 -14.86 12.94
CA LYS A 13 -0.92 -14.84 13.61
C LYS A 13 0.18 -14.73 12.57
N TRP A 14 1.25 -14.06 12.93
CA TRP A 14 2.49 -14.07 12.15
C TRP A 14 3.40 -15.21 12.66
N ASP A 15 3.82 -16.08 11.76
CA ASP A 15 4.83 -17.10 12.03
C ASP A 15 6.19 -16.62 11.51
N PRO A 16 7.10 -16.16 12.41
CA PRO A 16 8.40 -15.64 12.00
C PRO A 16 9.37 -16.71 11.48
N VAL A 17 9.10 -18.00 11.76
CA VAL A 17 9.93 -19.12 11.27
C VAL A 17 9.50 -19.54 9.88
N GLY A 18 8.19 -19.67 9.67
CA GLY A 18 7.62 -19.99 8.36
C GLY A 18 7.46 -18.76 7.45
N GLU A 19 7.75 -17.56 7.94
CA GLU A 19 7.62 -16.26 7.23
C GLU A 19 6.24 -16.08 6.57
N ARG A 20 5.17 -16.39 7.32
CA ARG A 20 3.80 -16.40 6.76
C ARG A 20 2.74 -16.01 7.79
N ILE A 21 1.60 -15.57 7.26
CA ILE A 21 0.36 -15.43 8.05
C ILE A 21 -0.26 -16.82 8.25
N VAL A 22 -0.67 -17.08 9.47
CA VAL A 22 -1.45 -18.26 9.85
C VAL A 22 -2.85 -17.77 10.23
N CYS A 23 -3.84 -18.19 9.46
CA CYS A 23 -5.24 -17.87 9.71
C CYS A 23 -5.84 -18.77 10.79
N GLY A 24 -6.71 -18.18 11.60
CA GLY A 24 -7.55 -18.90 12.54
C GLY A 24 -8.70 -19.65 11.86
N GLU A 25 -9.55 -20.25 12.69
CA GLU A 25 -10.78 -20.89 12.24
C GLU A 25 -11.77 -19.87 11.65
N ASN A 26 -12.65 -20.35 10.76
CA ASN A 26 -13.69 -19.55 10.10
C ASN A 26 -13.19 -18.40 9.21
N MET A 27 -11.92 -18.44 8.82
CA MET A 27 -11.36 -17.48 7.86
C MET A 27 -11.58 -17.95 6.41
N THR A 28 -11.76 -17.00 5.51
CA THR A 28 -11.79 -17.19 4.06
C THR A 28 -10.76 -16.29 3.39
N PRO A 29 -10.10 -16.71 2.29
CA PRO A 29 -10.07 -18.07 1.77
C PRO A 29 -9.44 -19.06 2.77
N ALA A 30 -9.91 -20.29 2.76
CA ALA A 30 -9.40 -21.33 3.64
C ALA A 30 -7.90 -21.55 3.42
N GLY A 31 -7.14 -21.64 4.52
CA GLY A 31 -5.71 -21.90 4.49
C GLY A 31 -4.82 -20.70 4.20
N CYS A 32 -5.36 -19.51 3.96
CA CYS A 32 -4.59 -18.26 3.82
C CYS A 32 -3.32 -18.39 2.97
N GLN A 33 -3.46 -18.86 1.73
CA GLN A 33 -2.30 -18.96 0.84
C GLN A 33 -2.01 -17.62 0.19
N PRO A 34 -0.76 -17.13 0.21
CA PRO A 34 -0.42 -15.87 -0.44
C PRO A 34 -0.09 -16.05 -1.93
N ASP A 35 -0.32 -14.99 -2.70
CA ASP A 35 0.40 -14.77 -3.94
C ASP A 35 1.80 -14.26 -3.60
N ILE A 36 2.84 -14.90 -4.11
CA ILE A 36 4.22 -14.54 -3.82
C ILE A 36 4.76 -13.65 -4.94
N ARG A 37 5.34 -12.52 -4.58
CA ARG A 37 6.07 -11.70 -5.53
C ARG A 37 7.54 -12.03 -5.47
N LEU A 38 8.04 -12.55 -6.59
CA LEU A 38 9.45 -12.89 -6.74
C LEU A 38 10.26 -11.68 -7.22
N ARG A 39 11.56 -11.69 -6.93
CA ARG A 39 12.50 -10.69 -7.44
C ARG A 39 12.46 -10.59 -8.97
N ILE A 40 12.38 -11.72 -9.66
CA ILE A 40 12.31 -11.73 -11.12
C ILE A 40 11.08 -10.98 -11.68
N ASP A 41 9.96 -10.99 -10.95
CA ASP A 41 8.75 -10.25 -11.32
C ASP A 41 8.91 -8.74 -11.10
N MET A 42 9.92 -8.36 -10.32
CA MET A 42 10.24 -6.99 -9.93
C MET A 42 11.42 -6.39 -10.69
N GLN A 43 12.12 -7.20 -11.48
CA GLN A 43 13.39 -6.84 -12.12
C GLN A 43 13.33 -5.48 -12.82
N ASP A 44 12.28 -5.22 -13.58
CA ASP A 44 12.09 -3.98 -14.35
C ASP A 44 11.96 -2.71 -13.49
N VAL A 45 11.70 -2.85 -12.18
CA VAL A 45 11.43 -1.72 -11.28
C VAL A 45 12.41 -1.62 -10.11
N LEU A 46 13.45 -2.45 -10.08
CA LEU A 46 14.53 -2.39 -9.10
C LEU A 46 15.57 -1.33 -9.49
N TYR A 47 16.24 -0.75 -8.48
CA TYR A 47 17.37 0.15 -8.66
C TYR A 47 18.52 -0.51 -9.44
N ASP A 48 18.85 -1.76 -9.06
CA ASP A 48 19.76 -2.62 -9.79
C ASP A 48 18.99 -3.78 -10.41
N GLN A 49 18.77 -3.72 -11.71
CA GLN A 49 18.03 -4.73 -12.45
C GLN A 49 18.76 -6.07 -12.60
N GLU A 50 20.09 -6.07 -12.41
CA GLU A 50 20.93 -7.27 -12.47
C GLU A 50 21.13 -7.95 -11.10
N ALA A 51 20.55 -7.39 -10.05
CA ALA A 51 20.61 -7.93 -8.69
C ALA A 51 20.11 -9.37 -8.60
N LYS A 52 20.73 -10.18 -7.72
CA LYS A 52 20.40 -11.61 -7.56
C LYS A 52 20.10 -12.02 -6.13
N GLU A 53 20.16 -11.08 -5.19
CA GLU A 53 19.82 -11.31 -3.79
C GLU A 53 18.31 -11.45 -3.60
N LEU A 54 17.89 -12.23 -2.65
CA LEU A 54 16.51 -12.45 -2.23
C LEU A 54 15.58 -12.87 -3.40
N ASP A 55 15.11 -14.11 -3.38
CA ASP A 55 14.21 -14.59 -4.43
C ASP A 55 12.75 -14.18 -4.19
N GLU A 56 12.26 -14.27 -2.95
CA GLU A 56 10.91 -13.91 -2.56
C GLU A 56 10.93 -12.57 -1.80
N LEU A 57 10.13 -11.60 -2.24
CA LEU A 57 10.18 -10.24 -1.74
C LEU A 57 8.99 -9.88 -0.86
N TYR A 58 7.78 -10.24 -1.29
CA TYR A 58 6.59 -10.00 -0.51
C TYR A 58 5.45 -10.97 -0.84
N TYR A 59 4.51 -11.08 0.09
CA TYR A 59 3.44 -12.06 0.06
C TYR A 59 2.10 -11.34 0.23
N MET A 60 1.15 -11.58 -0.68
CA MET A 60 -0.15 -10.93 -0.74
C MET A 60 -1.26 -11.93 -0.44
N TYR A 61 -1.91 -11.77 0.69
CA TYR A 61 -3.07 -12.55 1.13
C TYR A 61 -4.34 -11.77 0.75
N ARG A 62 -5.02 -12.21 -0.30
CA ARG A 62 -6.13 -11.47 -0.89
C ARG A 62 -7.48 -11.95 -0.38
N GLY A 63 -8.41 -11.00 -0.18
CA GLY A 63 -9.80 -11.28 0.17
C GLY A 63 -9.95 -11.95 1.53
N LEU A 64 -9.10 -11.62 2.52
CA LEU A 64 -9.20 -12.19 3.85
C LEU A 64 -10.43 -11.66 4.59
N ALA A 65 -11.23 -12.58 5.12
CA ALA A 65 -12.42 -12.25 5.90
C ALA A 65 -12.77 -13.37 6.89
N LEU A 66 -13.57 -13.05 7.91
CA LEU A 66 -14.36 -14.06 8.59
C LEU A 66 -15.48 -14.52 7.66
N ALA A 67 -15.79 -15.80 7.63
CA ALA A 67 -16.81 -16.35 6.74
C ALA A 67 -18.18 -15.67 6.94
N GLU A 68 -18.51 -15.27 8.17
CA GLU A 68 -19.73 -14.56 8.51
C GLU A 68 -19.79 -13.13 7.96
N ASP A 69 -18.65 -12.49 7.71
CA ASP A 69 -18.55 -11.11 7.24
C ASP A 69 -18.54 -11.00 5.71
N VAL A 70 -18.35 -12.11 4.98
CA VAL A 70 -18.31 -12.14 3.51
C VAL A 70 -19.50 -11.46 2.85
N PRO A 71 -20.77 -11.69 3.29
CA PRO A 71 -21.91 -11.00 2.69
C PRO A 71 -21.86 -9.48 2.86
N LEU A 72 -21.37 -8.99 4.02
CA LEU A 72 -21.22 -7.55 4.28
C LEU A 72 -20.18 -6.94 3.34
N ILE A 73 -19.00 -7.59 3.25
CA ILE A 73 -17.88 -7.14 2.42
C ILE A 73 -18.27 -7.10 0.95
N ASN A 74 -18.91 -8.18 0.45
CA ASN A 74 -19.37 -8.26 -0.93
C ASN A 74 -20.44 -7.21 -1.25
N ASN A 75 -21.39 -6.98 -0.32
CA ASN A 75 -22.41 -5.94 -0.49
C ASN A 75 -21.80 -4.53 -0.52
N ALA A 76 -20.69 -4.33 0.20
CA ALA A 76 -19.92 -3.09 0.16
C ALA A 76 -19.08 -2.96 -1.12
N GLY A 77 -18.92 -4.02 -1.92
CA GLY A 77 -18.08 -4.05 -3.11
C GLY A 77 -16.59 -3.83 -2.80
N LEU A 78 -16.14 -4.35 -1.66
CA LEU A 78 -14.79 -4.14 -1.15
C LEU A 78 -14.01 -5.46 -1.03
N ARG A 79 -12.70 -5.34 -0.94
CA ARG A 79 -11.78 -6.44 -0.66
C ARG A 79 -10.78 -6.02 0.41
N TYR A 80 -10.56 -6.90 1.39
CA TYR A 80 -9.56 -6.73 2.41
C TYR A 80 -8.36 -7.64 2.13
N ASP A 81 -7.20 -7.06 2.00
CA ASP A 81 -5.96 -7.79 1.74
C ASP A 81 -4.97 -7.57 2.88
N ILE A 82 -4.03 -8.51 3.05
CA ILE A 82 -2.85 -8.33 3.90
C ILE A 82 -1.62 -8.59 3.02
N THR A 83 -0.65 -7.69 3.11
CA THR A 83 0.64 -7.85 2.45
C THR A 83 1.74 -7.88 3.51
N THR A 84 2.67 -8.84 3.38
CA THR A 84 3.87 -8.89 4.21
C THR A 84 5.09 -8.67 3.32
N ILE A 85 5.93 -7.69 3.69
CA ILE A 85 7.14 -7.32 2.94
C ILE A 85 8.35 -7.68 3.77
N ARG A 86 9.26 -8.46 3.16
CA ARG A 86 10.49 -8.92 3.78
C ARG A 86 11.40 -7.75 4.18
N PRO A 87 12.12 -7.83 5.32
CA PRO A 87 13.20 -6.90 5.61
C PRO A 87 14.42 -7.17 4.73
N GLY A 88 15.32 -6.20 4.65
CA GLY A 88 16.56 -6.30 3.93
C GLY A 88 16.62 -5.44 2.68
N THR A 89 17.64 -5.68 1.87
CA THR A 89 17.92 -4.88 0.68
C THR A 89 18.28 -5.76 -0.51
N ILE A 90 18.12 -5.20 -1.71
CA ILE A 90 18.55 -5.75 -2.99
C ILE A 90 19.52 -4.73 -3.58
N SER A 91 20.82 -5.07 -3.69
CA SER A 91 21.89 -4.14 -4.10
C SER A 91 21.81 -2.78 -3.38
N GLY A 92 21.46 -2.81 -2.08
CA GLY A 92 21.31 -1.61 -1.26
C GLY A 92 19.91 -0.99 -1.25
N GLU A 93 19.04 -1.25 -2.21
CA GLU A 93 17.65 -0.77 -2.19
C GLU A 93 16.80 -1.56 -1.20
N PHE A 94 16.06 -0.87 -0.31
CA PHE A 94 15.13 -1.55 0.60
C PHE A 94 14.05 -2.31 -0.18
N VAL A 95 13.67 -3.49 0.34
CA VAL A 95 12.61 -4.29 -0.27
C VAL A 95 11.30 -3.48 -0.28
N LYS A 96 10.65 -3.51 -1.43
CA LYS A 96 9.43 -2.72 -1.71
C LYS A 96 8.44 -3.50 -2.55
N THR A 97 7.21 -2.99 -2.67
CA THR A 97 6.25 -3.46 -3.68
C THR A 97 6.63 -2.97 -5.09
N ALA A 98 6.11 -3.63 -6.12
CA ALA A 98 6.34 -3.22 -7.52
C ALA A 98 5.87 -1.79 -7.81
N GLY A 99 4.91 -1.33 -7.02
CA GLY A 99 4.23 -0.08 -7.27
C GLY A 99 3.24 -0.16 -8.43
N HIS A 100 2.16 0.58 -8.33
CA HIS A 100 1.13 0.62 -9.34
C HIS A 100 0.25 1.85 -9.20
N TYR A 101 -0.54 2.11 -10.23
CA TYR A 101 -1.65 3.04 -10.23
C TYR A 101 -2.96 2.26 -10.27
N HIS A 102 -4.04 2.91 -9.89
CA HIS A 102 -5.38 2.38 -10.13
C HIS A 102 -5.98 2.98 -11.40
N PRO A 103 -6.82 2.22 -12.12
CA PRO A 103 -7.52 2.76 -13.26
C PRO A 103 -8.57 3.80 -12.85
N GLU A 104 -8.99 4.61 -13.81
CA GLU A 104 -10.12 5.50 -13.66
C GLU A 104 -11.41 4.69 -13.44
N LYS A 105 -12.23 5.14 -12.47
CA LYS A 105 -13.59 4.63 -12.34
C LYS A 105 -14.41 5.08 -13.56
N PRO A 106 -15.07 4.18 -14.29
CA PRO A 106 -15.75 4.51 -15.51
C PRO A 106 -16.73 5.68 -15.37
N GLY A 107 -16.54 6.69 -16.23
CA GLY A 107 -17.42 7.85 -16.30
C GLY A 107 -17.24 8.94 -15.26
N THR A 108 -16.17 8.87 -14.45
CA THR A 108 -15.95 9.85 -13.35
C THR A 108 -14.73 10.76 -13.56
N GLY A 109 -13.75 10.36 -14.34
CA GLY A 109 -12.46 11.05 -14.45
C GLY A 109 -11.56 10.90 -13.22
N ILE A 110 -11.92 10.01 -12.28
CA ILE A 110 -11.23 9.83 -10.98
C ILE A 110 -10.81 8.38 -10.85
N THR A 111 -9.57 8.11 -10.43
CA THR A 111 -9.13 6.74 -10.20
C THR A 111 -9.62 6.22 -8.84
N TRP A 112 -9.65 4.89 -8.69
CA TRP A 112 -10.01 4.26 -7.43
C TRP A 112 -8.99 4.59 -6.33
N PRO A 113 -9.44 5.04 -5.14
CA PRO A 113 -8.55 5.20 -3.97
C PRO A 113 -8.31 3.88 -3.27
N GLU A 114 -7.36 3.87 -2.34
CA GLU A 114 -7.05 2.75 -1.45
C GLU A 114 -6.67 3.26 -0.08
N VAL A 115 -6.81 2.43 0.95
CA VAL A 115 -6.35 2.75 2.31
C VAL A 115 -5.56 1.59 2.90
N TYR A 116 -4.48 1.94 3.58
CA TYR A 116 -3.60 0.99 4.26
C TYR A 116 -3.61 1.18 5.77
N GLU A 117 -3.37 0.09 6.50
CA GLU A 117 -3.05 0.11 7.93
C GLU A 117 -1.79 -0.72 8.18
N VAL A 118 -0.83 -0.17 8.92
CA VAL A 118 0.36 -0.92 9.34
C VAL A 118 0.02 -1.77 10.56
N LEU A 119 0.21 -3.08 10.46
CA LEU A 119 -0.04 -4.04 11.53
C LEU A 119 1.24 -4.38 12.31
N ASN A 120 2.39 -4.41 11.64
CA ASN A 120 3.71 -4.67 12.23
C ASN A 120 4.82 -4.05 11.39
N GLY A 121 5.94 -3.71 12.03
CA GLY A 121 7.09 -3.12 11.34
C GLY A 121 6.92 -1.63 11.04
N ARG A 122 7.65 -1.14 10.07
CA ARG A 122 7.60 0.25 9.59
C ARG A 122 7.37 0.26 8.09
N ALA A 123 6.57 1.20 7.62
CA ALA A 123 6.31 1.40 6.21
C ALA A 123 6.70 2.80 5.77
N HIS A 124 7.31 2.89 4.59
CA HIS A 124 7.36 4.13 3.83
C HIS A 124 6.45 3.99 2.62
N TYR A 125 5.44 4.85 2.52
CA TYR A 125 4.57 4.93 1.35
C TYR A 125 5.06 6.05 0.46
N LEU A 126 5.62 5.69 -0.70
CA LEU A 126 5.99 6.63 -1.76
C LEU A 126 4.79 6.80 -2.68
N LEU A 127 4.17 7.98 -2.64
CA LEU A 127 3.03 8.35 -3.47
C LEU A 127 3.51 9.29 -4.59
N GLN A 128 3.05 9.06 -5.81
CA GLN A 128 3.39 9.90 -6.94
C GLN A 128 2.21 10.09 -7.89
N SER A 129 2.06 11.30 -8.43
CA SER A 129 1.07 11.58 -9.48
C SER A 129 1.75 12.05 -10.75
N TYR A 130 1.26 11.60 -11.90
CA TYR A 130 1.78 12.02 -13.20
C TYR A 130 0.74 12.84 -13.98
N ARG A 131 1.23 13.65 -14.91
CA ARG A 131 0.38 14.37 -15.86
C ARG A 131 -0.37 13.42 -16.77
N PRO A 132 -1.66 13.61 -17.00
CA PRO A 132 -2.43 12.76 -17.92
C PRO A 132 -1.71 12.54 -19.27
N GLY A 133 -1.50 11.27 -19.63
CA GLY A 133 -0.79 10.88 -20.85
C GLY A 133 0.73 11.05 -20.83
N ARG A 134 1.34 11.49 -19.72
CA ARG A 134 2.79 11.70 -19.57
C ARG A 134 3.32 11.04 -18.30
N PRO A 135 3.44 9.71 -18.27
CA PRO A 135 3.93 8.98 -17.11
C PRO A 135 5.37 9.34 -16.71
N ASP A 136 6.13 9.93 -17.63
CA ASP A 136 7.48 10.45 -17.45
C ASP A 136 7.53 11.83 -16.74
N GLN A 137 6.38 12.48 -16.50
CA GLN A 137 6.29 13.82 -15.90
C GLN A 137 5.42 13.76 -14.64
N LEU A 138 6.07 13.87 -13.47
CA LEU A 138 5.37 13.88 -12.20
C LEU A 138 5.00 15.29 -11.77
N ASP A 139 3.81 15.45 -11.20
CA ASP A 139 3.33 16.71 -10.63
C ASP A 139 3.55 16.77 -9.12
N ALA A 140 3.51 15.63 -8.41
CA ALA A 140 3.75 15.56 -6.99
C ALA A 140 4.39 14.21 -6.59
N VAL A 141 5.26 14.25 -5.57
CA VAL A 141 5.84 13.06 -4.94
C VAL A 141 5.85 13.26 -3.43
N PHE A 142 5.19 12.35 -2.69
CA PHE A 142 5.11 12.36 -1.23
C PHE A 142 5.71 11.08 -0.65
N LEU A 143 6.36 11.19 0.50
CA LEU A 143 6.80 10.06 1.32
C LEU A 143 6.11 10.15 2.67
N ILE A 144 5.32 9.13 3.02
CA ILE A 144 4.62 9.04 4.29
C ILE A 144 5.25 7.89 5.08
N ALA A 145 5.89 8.20 6.21
CA ALA A 145 6.42 7.21 7.13
C ALA A 145 5.35 6.80 8.14
N ALA A 146 5.05 5.51 8.23
CA ALA A 146 4.00 4.95 9.06
C ALA A 146 4.50 3.80 9.95
N LYS A 147 3.86 3.64 11.11
CA LYS A 147 4.13 2.64 12.13
C LYS A 147 2.86 1.88 12.51
N PRO A 148 2.93 0.81 13.31
CA PRO A 148 1.75 0.02 13.68
C PRO A 148 0.61 0.87 14.26
N GLY A 149 -0.59 0.68 13.67
CA GLY A 149 -1.82 1.42 13.97
C GLY A 149 -2.04 2.67 13.14
N ASP A 150 -1.03 3.13 12.40
CA ASP A 150 -1.20 4.25 11.46
C ASP A 150 -1.95 3.79 10.22
N LYS A 151 -2.79 4.71 9.69
CA LYS A 151 -3.58 4.52 8.49
C LYS A 151 -3.21 5.55 7.45
N VAL A 152 -3.01 5.09 6.21
CA VAL A 152 -2.56 5.92 5.10
C VAL A 152 -3.55 5.85 3.95
N LEU A 153 -4.04 6.99 3.53
CA LEU A 153 -4.89 7.14 2.35
C LEU A 153 -4.01 7.27 1.10
N ILE A 154 -4.29 6.42 0.12
CA ILE A 154 -3.83 6.61 -1.25
C ILE A 154 -4.96 7.33 -1.99
N PRO A 155 -4.83 8.63 -2.25
CA PRO A 155 -5.90 9.39 -2.88
C PRO A 155 -6.03 9.03 -4.37
N PRO A 156 -7.14 9.36 -5.00
CA PRO A 156 -7.30 9.22 -6.44
C PRO A 156 -6.17 9.89 -7.23
N ASN A 157 -5.84 9.32 -8.38
CA ASN A 157 -4.82 9.80 -9.32
C ASN A 157 -3.36 9.69 -8.81
N PHE A 158 -3.14 8.96 -7.71
CA PHE A 158 -1.81 8.64 -7.21
C PHE A 158 -1.48 7.16 -7.40
N GLY A 159 -0.29 6.92 -7.95
CA GLY A 159 0.38 5.64 -7.82
C GLY A 159 1.12 5.56 -6.50
N HIS A 160 1.37 4.35 -6.03
CA HIS A 160 2.03 4.14 -4.75
C HIS A 160 2.96 2.94 -4.76
N ILE A 161 4.00 3.03 -3.94
CA ILE A 161 4.97 1.98 -3.65
C ILE A 161 5.09 1.91 -2.15
N THR A 162 5.01 0.71 -1.56
CA THR A 162 5.29 0.52 -0.15
C THR A 162 6.69 -0.07 0.02
N ILE A 163 7.51 0.56 0.86
CA ILE A 163 8.89 0.19 1.14
C ILE A 163 8.97 -0.28 2.59
N ASN A 164 9.75 -1.33 2.85
CA ASN A 164 10.07 -1.77 4.21
C ASN A 164 11.47 -1.26 4.61
N PRO A 165 11.58 -0.12 5.32
CA PRO A 165 12.86 0.43 5.74
C PRO A 165 13.37 -0.20 7.06
N GLY A 166 12.64 -1.16 7.62
CA GLY A 166 12.92 -1.79 8.91
C GLY A 166 13.74 -3.07 8.82
N ASP A 167 14.08 -3.61 10.00
CA ASP A 167 14.84 -4.86 10.14
C ASP A 167 13.92 -6.06 10.45
N GLU A 168 12.60 -5.85 10.46
CA GLU A 168 11.58 -6.88 10.64
C GLU A 168 10.58 -6.87 9.48
N PHE A 169 9.80 -7.96 9.34
CA PHE A 169 8.73 -7.99 8.35
C PHE A 169 7.73 -6.85 8.58
N LEU A 170 7.53 -6.06 7.55
CA LEU A 170 6.39 -5.15 7.47
C LEU A 170 5.15 -5.98 7.17
N ILE A 171 4.14 -5.86 8.02
CA ILE A 171 2.82 -6.45 7.81
C ILE A 171 1.83 -5.29 7.75
N MET A 172 1.13 -5.20 6.63
CA MET A 172 0.11 -4.17 6.43
C MET A 172 -1.16 -4.77 5.87
N SER A 173 -2.29 -4.16 6.17
CA SER A 173 -3.58 -4.48 5.56
C SER A 173 -4.05 -3.32 4.69
N ASN A 174 -4.97 -3.62 3.77
CA ASN A 174 -5.63 -2.60 2.96
C ASN A 174 -7.10 -2.94 2.70
N TRP A 175 -7.90 -1.89 2.56
CA TRP A 175 -9.21 -1.94 1.95
C TRP A 175 -9.16 -1.28 0.58
N VAL A 176 -9.72 -1.96 -0.41
CA VAL A 176 -9.78 -1.48 -1.78
C VAL A 176 -11.12 -1.90 -2.40
N ALA A 177 -11.62 -1.12 -3.37
CA ALA A 177 -12.77 -1.52 -4.17
C ALA A 177 -12.46 -2.81 -4.93
N GLU A 178 -13.44 -3.71 -4.99
CA GLU A 178 -13.35 -4.90 -5.82
C GLU A 178 -13.65 -4.56 -7.29
N GLY A 179 -13.13 -5.34 -8.21
CA GLY A 179 -13.56 -5.30 -9.62
C GLY A 179 -12.69 -4.48 -10.57
N PHE A 180 -11.49 -4.06 -10.14
CA PHE A 180 -10.50 -3.49 -11.06
C PHE A 180 -9.13 -4.20 -10.95
N ALA A 181 -8.29 -4.01 -11.96
CA ALA A 181 -6.92 -4.48 -11.97
C ALA A 181 -5.95 -3.29 -11.86
N SER A 182 -4.92 -3.43 -11.04
CA SER A 182 -3.86 -2.43 -10.88
C SER A 182 -3.07 -2.22 -12.18
N LEU A 183 -2.67 -0.98 -12.45
CA LEU A 183 -1.89 -0.58 -13.61
C LEU A 183 -0.41 -0.49 -13.23
N TYR A 184 0.35 -1.51 -13.59
CA TYR A 184 1.80 -1.57 -13.32
C TYR A 184 2.64 -0.88 -14.40
N GLU A 185 2.11 -0.77 -15.61
CA GLU A 185 2.82 -0.31 -16.79
C GLU A 185 3.47 1.08 -16.63
N PRO A 186 2.81 2.10 -16.04
CA PRO A 186 3.44 3.42 -15.91
C PRO A 186 4.73 3.41 -15.08
N ILE A 187 4.79 2.58 -14.01
CA ILE A 187 5.99 2.44 -13.19
C ILE A 187 7.06 1.58 -13.90
N LYS A 188 6.65 0.51 -14.58
CA LYS A 188 7.58 -0.32 -15.37
C LYS A 188 8.25 0.45 -16.50
N GLN A 189 7.53 1.28 -17.23
CA GLN A 189 8.07 2.14 -18.30
C GLN A 189 9.15 3.09 -17.77
N MET A 190 9.00 3.56 -16.53
CA MET A 190 9.97 4.42 -15.86
C MET A 190 11.04 3.63 -15.10
N GLN A 191 11.03 2.29 -15.19
CA GLN A 191 11.98 1.42 -14.52
C GLN A 191 12.02 1.65 -13.00
N GLY A 192 10.89 1.93 -12.38
CA GLY A 192 10.73 2.18 -10.96
C GLY A 192 9.92 3.42 -10.62
N GLY A 193 9.78 3.67 -9.33
CA GLY A 193 9.11 4.87 -8.83
C GLY A 193 9.96 6.13 -8.98
N ALA A 194 9.41 7.25 -8.52
CA ALA A 194 10.06 8.57 -8.53
C ALA A 194 11.43 8.58 -7.86
N TYR A 195 11.56 7.86 -6.78
CA TYR A 195 12.78 7.73 -5.98
C TYR A 195 12.99 6.28 -5.56
N PHE A 196 14.26 5.89 -5.45
CA PHE A 196 14.72 4.65 -4.82
C PHE A 196 15.20 4.96 -3.42
N GLU A 197 14.80 4.17 -2.43
CA GLU A 197 15.27 4.31 -1.05
C GLU A 197 16.38 3.29 -0.79
N LEU A 198 17.61 3.79 -0.58
CA LEU A 198 18.79 2.99 -0.37
C LEU A 198 19.20 2.99 1.10
N LYS A 199 19.68 1.85 1.59
CA LYS A 199 20.28 1.71 2.91
C LYS A 199 21.75 2.14 2.82
N VAL A 200 22.10 3.20 3.51
CA VAL A 200 23.49 3.65 3.69
C VAL A 200 23.82 3.78 5.18
N ASP A 201 25.10 3.88 5.52
CA ASP A 201 25.56 3.88 6.92
C ASP A 201 24.97 5.02 7.76
N GLU A 202 24.73 6.16 7.15
CA GLU A 202 24.19 7.36 7.81
C GLU A 202 22.64 7.42 7.87
N GLY A 203 21.96 6.38 7.42
CA GLY A 203 20.50 6.30 7.32
C GLY A 203 20.01 6.17 5.88
N PRO A 204 18.69 6.15 5.63
CA PRO A 204 18.16 5.97 4.29
C PRO A 204 18.44 7.15 3.36
N GLU A 205 18.98 6.87 2.17
CA GLU A 205 19.17 7.83 1.09
C GLU A 205 18.10 7.64 0.01
N PHE A 206 17.56 8.75 -0.50
CA PHE A 206 16.59 8.75 -1.60
C PHE A 206 17.26 9.20 -2.89
N VAL A 207 17.45 8.26 -3.80
CA VAL A 207 18.06 8.49 -5.12
C VAL A 207 16.96 8.74 -6.15
N ALA A 208 17.03 9.89 -6.81
CA ALA A 208 16.07 10.25 -7.85
C ALA A 208 16.15 9.32 -9.06
N ASN A 209 15.01 8.88 -9.58
CA ASN A 209 14.95 8.08 -10.80
C ASN A 209 15.10 8.99 -12.03
N SER A 210 16.23 8.90 -12.71
CA SER A 210 16.59 9.72 -13.87
C SER A 210 15.75 9.47 -15.14
N ASN A 211 14.91 8.44 -15.14
CA ASN A 211 14.02 8.16 -16.27
C ASN A 211 12.80 9.10 -16.30
N TYR A 212 12.49 9.79 -15.20
CA TYR A 212 11.48 10.83 -15.19
C TYR A 212 12.04 12.14 -15.78
N THR A 213 11.40 12.68 -16.79
CA THR A 213 11.79 13.95 -17.46
C THR A 213 11.39 15.18 -16.64
N GLN A 214 10.37 15.04 -15.79
CA GLN A 214 9.99 16.02 -14.78
C GLN A 214 9.77 15.29 -13.45
N LEU A 215 10.60 15.61 -12.47
CA LEU A 215 10.59 15.00 -11.14
C LEU A 215 10.58 16.08 -10.06
N PRO A 216 9.45 16.27 -9.34
CA PRO A 216 9.39 17.20 -8.20
C PRO A 216 10.27 16.69 -7.05
N PRO A 217 10.72 17.58 -6.15
CA PRO A 217 11.38 17.19 -4.92
C PRO A 217 10.50 16.27 -4.08
N LEU A 218 11.13 15.27 -3.43
CA LEU A 218 10.45 14.38 -2.49
C LEU A 218 10.01 15.17 -1.25
N LYS A 219 8.70 15.22 -1.00
CA LYS A 219 8.14 15.80 0.21
C LYS A 219 7.88 14.72 1.24
N ARG A 220 8.44 14.89 2.44
CA ARG A 220 8.21 14.00 3.58
C ARG A 220 7.03 14.51 4.37
N CYS A 221 5.98 13.72 4.49
CA CYS A 221 4.74 14.08 5.13
C CYS A 221 4.48 13.19 6.36
N PRO A 222 3.88 13.70 7.42
CA PRO A 222 3.36 12.89 8.50
C PRO A 222 2.15 12.08 8.03
N VAL A 223 1.79 11.05 8.79
CA VAL A 223 0.48 10.41 8.63
C VAL A 223 -0.59 11.42 8.99
N THR A 224 -1.49 11.68 8.06
CA THR A 224 -2.57 12.65 8.21
C THR A 224 -3.89 11.90 8.43
N PRO A 225 -4.53 12.03 9.61
CA PRO A 225 -5.84 11.45 9.86
C PRO A 225 -6.91 12.03 8.94
N VAL A 226 -7.85 11.19 8.51
CA VAL A 226 -9.05 11.60 7.78
C VAL A 226 -10.25 11.05 8.53
N GLU A 227 -10.79 11.86 9.44
CA GLU A 227 -11.83 11.44 10.38
C GLU A 227 -13.11 11.01 9.65
N GLU A 228 -13.47 11.69 8.56
CA GLU A 228 -14.63 11.36 7.72
C GLU A 228 -14.58 9.95 7.15
N PHE A 229 -13.38 9.41 6.96
CA PHE A 229 -13.14 8.05 6.48
C PHE A 229 -12.78 7.07 7.61
N SER A 230 -12.91 7.50 8.88
CA SER A 230 -12.49 6.72 10.04
C SER A 230 -11.00 6.29 9.99
N LEU A 231 -10.17 7.09 9.31
CA LEU A 231 -8.71 6.88 9.24
C LEU A 231 -8.03 7.48 10.47
N ILE A 232 -8.37 6.95 11.62
CA ILE A 232 -7.82 7.35 12.92
C ILE A 232 -7.11 6.17 13.58
N THR A 233 -6.12 6.45 14.39
CA THR A 233 -5.38 5.42 15.14
C THR A 233 -6.26 4.78 16.21
N GLY A 234 -6.06 3.47 16.45
CA GLY A 234 -6.61 2.77 17.62
C GLY A 234 -7.75 1.80 17.33
N LEU A 235 -8.41 1.88 16.19
CA LEU A 235 -9.44 0.92 15.78
C LEU A 235 -8.94 0.13 14.56
N PRO A 236 -8.88 -1.23 14.60
CA PRO A 236 -8.46 -2.02 13.45
C PRO A 236 -9.37 -1.80 12.23
N PHE A 237 -8.78 -1.68 11.06
CA PHE A 237 -9.53 -1.40 9.82
C PHE A 237 -10.61 -2.43 9.52
N TYR A 238 -10.34 -3.69 9.80
CA TYR A 238 -11.33 -4.72 9.55
C TYR A 238 -12.61 -4.50 10.37
N THR A 239 -12.48 -4.04 11.62
CA THR A 239 -13.64 -3.79 12.50
C THR A 239 -14.41 -2.53 12.12
N VAL A 240 -13.76 -1.53 11.52
CA VAL A 240 -14.44 -0.29 11.07
C VAL A 240 -15.59 -0.59 10.11
N LEU A 241 -15.40 -1.50 9.15
CA LEU A 241 -16.45 -1.86 8.20
C LEU A 241 -17.67 -2.47 8.89
N LYS A 242 -17.44 -3.27 9.94
CA LYS A 242 -18.52 -3.92 10.71
C LYS A 242 -19.31 -2.92 11.55
N GLU A 243 -18.64 -1.93 12.12
CA GLU A 243 -19.25 -0.90 12.95
C GLU A 243 -19.91 0.22 12.13
N ASN A 244 -19.30 0.57 11.01
CA ASN A 244 -19.77 1.65 10.12
C ASN A 244 -19.42 1.35 8.67
N SER A 245 -20.26 0.60 7.97
CA SER A 245 -20.05 0.26 6.56
C SER A 245 -20.02 1.49 5.63
N ALA A 246 -20.63 2.60 6.04
CA ALA A 246 -20.62 3.84 5.26
C ALA A 246 -19.25 4.54 5.28
N ALA A 247 -18.39 4.27 6.28
CA ALA A 247 -17.07 4.89 6.40
C ALA A 247 -16.17 4.62 5.18
N PHE A 248 -16.35 3.48 4.50
CA PHE A 248 -15.56 3.10 3.33
C PHE A 248 -16.28 3.31 1.98
N ARG A 249 -17.44 4.03 1.98
CA ARG A 249 -18.17 4.33 0.74
C ARG A 249 -17.31 5.09 -0.27
N PHE A 250 -16.36 5.91 0.19
CA PHE A 250 -15.45 6.66 -0.67
C PHE A 250 -14.56 5.76 -1.55
N LEU A 251 -14.30 4.51 -1.15
CA LEU A 251 -13.53 3.56 -1.96
C LEU A 251 -14.27 3.18 -3.25
N ASN A 252 -15.62 3.12 -3.21
CA ASN A 252 -16.45 2.79 -4.36
C ASN A 252 -17.09 4.01 -5.05
N HIS A 253 -17.17 5.14 -4.36
CA HIS A 253 -17.78 6.37 -4.86
C HIS A 253 -16.85 7.57 -4.62
N PRO A 254 -15.59 7.53 -5.14
CA PRO A 254 -14.62 8.60 -4.89
C PRO A 254 -15.09 9.95 -5.42
N GLU A 255 -15.94 9.96 -6.46
CA GLU A 255 -16.56 11.16 -7.05
C GLU A 255 -17.40 11.97 -6.07
N ASP A 256 -17.94 11.34 -5.02
CA ASP A 256 -18.76 12.01 -4.00
C ASP A 256 -17.91 12.70 -2.91
N TYR A 257 -16.57 12.52 -2.92
CA TYR A 257 -15.66 12.93 -1.84
C TYR A 257 -14.44 13.73 -2.33
N THR A 258 -14.54 14.36 -3.48
CA THR A 258 -13.45 15.10 -4.12
C THR A 258 -12.91 16.22 -3.25
N ASP A 259 -13.76 16.94 -2.52
CA ASP A 259 -13.39 18.00 -1.59
C ASP A 259 -12.52 17.50 -0.41
N ILE A 260 -12.80 16.28 0.09
CA ILE A 260 -12.01 15.65 1.15
C ILE A 260 -10.64 15.25 0.61
N PHE A 261 -10.58 14.65 -0.58
CA PHE A 261 -9.30 14.30 -1.22
C PHE A 261 -8.45 15.55 -1.52
N GLU A 262 -9.05 16.62 -2.02
CA GLU A 262 -8.36 17.88 -2.28
C GLU A 262 -7.81 18.49 -0.99
N ARG A 263 -8.58 18.49 0.10
CA ARG A 263 -8.12 18.94 1.42
C ARG A 263 -6.94 18.10 1.90
N TYR A 264 -7.04 16.76 1.85
CA TYR A 264 -5.97 15.86 2.24
C TYR A 264 -4.67 16.13 1.45
N LEU A 265 -4.76 16.26 0.12
CA LEU A 265 -3.61 16.57 -0.73
C LEU A 265 -2.99 17.96 -0.41
N LYS A 266 -3.82 18.93 -0.06
CA LYS A 266 -3.35 20.25 0.36
C LYS A 266 -2.59 20.16 1.68
N GLU A 267 -3.05 19.38 2.63
CA GLU A 267 -2.36 19.15 3.91
C GLU A 267 -1.01 18.47 3.69
N LEU A 268 -0.93 17.41 2.86
CA LEU A 268 0.33 16.80 2.47
C LEU A 268 1.29 17.79 1.76
N SER A 269 0.75 18.74 1.03
CA SER A 269 1.55 19.73 0.30
C SER A 269 2.10 20.85 1.18
N CYS A 270 1.49 21.10 2.34
CA CYS A 270 1.87 22.15 3.28
C CYS A 270 2.78 21.66 4.43
N SER A 271 3.03 20.34 4.49
CA SER A 271 3.83 19.69 5.56
C SER A 271 5.32 19.87 5.39
#